data_fc7b318ebe71dcadb06c040cac08f50f
#
_entry.id   fc7b318ebe71dcadb06c040cac08f50f
#
_cell.length_a   1.000
_cell.length_b   1.000
_cell.length_c   1.000
_cell.angle_alpha   90.00
_cell.angle_beta   90.00
_cell.angle_gamma   90.00
#
_symmetry.space_group_name_H-M   'P 1'
#
loop_
_entity.id
_entity.type
_entity.pdbx_description
1 polymer ?
#
loop_
_entity_poly.entity_id
_entity_poly.type
_entity_poly.pdbx_seq_one_letter_code
_entity_poly.pdbx_strand_id
1 'polypeptide(L)'
;MTGGGASARRKRALEALEQVGLGGRVDHRPSQLSGGQKQRVAIARAILNNPRILMADEPTGNLDSATTTEILGLFSALHRAGQTVILVTHENDVAAHCQRVVRLFDGRILSDLPAEQDDEVAPHVPAARAMGAAA
;
A
#
# COMPACT_ATOMS: atom_id res chain seq x y z
N MET A 1 8.58 1.77 -25.68
CA MET A 1 9.83 2.57 -25.69
C MET A 1 9.53 3.98 -25.20
N THR A 2 9.65 4.25 -23.90
CA THR A 2 9.44 5.58 -23.32
C THR A 2 10.79 6.21 -23.04
N GLY A 3 11.47 6.67 -24.10
CA GLY A 3 12.75 7.37 -24.03
C GLY A 3 12.59 8.82 -23.60
N GLY A 4 12.20 9.05 -22.37
CA GLY A 4 12.33 10.36 -21.74
C GLY A 4 13.82 10.62 -21.44
N GLY A 5 14.37 11.79 -21.82
CA GLY A 5 15.73 12.17 -21.43
C GLY A 5 15.96 12.11 -19.92
N ALA A 6 17.22 12.19 -19.46
CA ALA A 6 17.58 12.11 -18.04
C ALA A 6 16.77 13.08 -17.15
N SER A 7 16.47 14.27 -17.66
CA SER A 7 15.63 15.27 -16.98
C SER A 7 14.19 14.78 -16.76
N ALA A 8 13.57 14.16 -17.75
CA ALA A 8 12.20 13.64 -17.63
C ALA A 8 12.12 12.45 -16.66
N ARG A 9 13.15 11.59 -16.61
CA ARG A 9 13.24 10.50 -15.63
C ARG A 9 13.36 11.04 -14.20
N ARG A 10 14.23 12.04 -14.02
CA ARG A 10 14.41 12.70 -12.72
C ARG A 10 13.11 13.34 -12.24
N LYS A 11 12.41 14.07 -13.11
CA LYS A 11 11.12 14.69 -12.78
C LYS A 11 10.11 13.66 -12.30
N ARG A 12 9.91 12.56 -13.00
CA ARG A 12 8.99 11.49 -12.59
C ARG A 12 9.40 10.85 -11.25
N ALA A 13 10.70 10.68 -11.01
CA ALA A 13 11.19 10.14 -9.74
C ALA A 13 10.87 11.09 -8.57
N LEU A 14 11.04 12.40 -8.75
CA LEU A 14 10.70 13.42 -7.76
C LEU A 14 9.19 13.44 -7.48
N GLU A 15 8.36 13.39 -8.52
CA GLU A 15 6.90 13.33 -8.39
C GLU A 15 6.45 12.08 -7.61
N ALA A 16 7.05 10.92 -7.88
CA ALA A 16 6.75 9.69 -7.14
C ALA A 16 7.18 9.78 -5.66
N LEU A 17 8.33 10.39 -5.38
CA LEU A 17 8.78 10.62 -3.99
C LEU A 17 7.88 11.61 -3.24
N GLU A 18 7.41 12.66 -3.90
CA GLU A 18 6.41 13.58 -3.35
C GLU A 18 5.11 12.83 -2.96
N GLN A 19 4.60 11.98 -3.85
CA GLN A 19 3.37 11.22 -3.60
C GLN A 19 3.46 10.32 -2.35
N VAL A 20 4.65 9.85 -2.01
CA VAL A 20 4.88 9.02 -0.81
C VAL A 20 5.39 9.83 0.39
N GLY A 21 5.43 11.16 0.31
CA GLY A 21 5.84 12.05 1.39
C GLY A 21 7.36 12.09 1.64
N LEU A 22 8.17 11.81 0.61
CA LEU A 22 9.64 11.84 0.69
C LEU A 22 10.29 12.96 -0.13
N GLY A 23 9.55 13.95 -0.59
CA GLY A 23 10.07 15.07 -1.39
C GLY A 23 11.25 15.80 -0.74
N GLY A 24 11.25 15.96 0.58
CA GLY A 24 12.36 16.57 1.33
C GLY A 24 13.54 15.64 1.63
N ARG A 25 13.56 14.39 1.09
CA ARG A 25 14.55 13.36 1.39
C ARG A 25 15.31 12.84 0.17
N VAL A 26 15.21 13.53 -0.96
CA VAL A 26 15.73 13.08 -2.27
C VAL A 26 17.26 12.88 -2.28
N ASP A 27 17.99 13.60 -1.44
CA ASP A 27 19.45 13.51 -1.35
C ASP A 27 19.93 12.54 -0.26
N HIS A 28 18.99 11.86 0.45
CA HIS A 28 19.35 10.90 1.49
C HIS A 28 19.79 9.58 0.88
N ARG A 29 20.84 8.99 1.46
CA ARG A 29 21.27 7.62 1.13
C ARG A 29 20.35 6.60 1.82
N PRO A 30 20.21 5.38 1.29
CA PRO A 30 19.39 4.33 1.90
C PRO A 30 19.71 4.04 3.37
N SER A 31 20.99 4.18 3.76
CA SER A 31 21.44 4.00 5.16
C SER A 31 20.94 5.09 6.12
N GLN A 32 20.49 6.22 5.59
CA GLN A 32 19.98 7.36 6.35
C GLN A 32 18.47 7.35 6.50
N LEU A 33 17.80 6.34 5.93
CA LEU A 33 16.34 6.20 5.92
C LEU A 33 15.89 5.20 7.00
N SER A 34 14.78 5.53 7.68
CA SER A 34 14.08 4.60 8.57
C SER A 34 13.45 3.44 7.79
N GLY A 35 12.98 2.38 8.47
CA GLY A 35 12.27 1.27 7.85
C GLY A 35 11.05 1.72 7.05
N GLY A 36 10.21 2.56 7.63
CA GLY A 36 9.04 3.12 6.95
C GLY A 36 9.40 4.01 5.75
N GLN A 37 10.48 4.79 5.84
CA GLN A 37 10.97 5.59 4.72
C GLN A 37 11.50 4.72 3.59
N LYS A 38 12.21 3.62 3.89
CA LYS A 38 12.62 2.63 2.89
C LYS A 38 11.41 1.98 2.20
N GLN A 39 10.37 1.65 2.97
CA GLN A 39 9.12 1.12 2.43
C GLN A 39 8.44 2.14 1.50
N ARG A 40 8.39 3.42 1.87
CA ARG A 40 7.87 4.49 1.01
C ARG A 40 8.68 4.62 -0.30
N VAL A 41 10.01 4.47 -0.26
CA VAL A 41 10.84 4.43 -1.47
C VAL A 41 10.47 3.24 -2.36
N ALA A 42 10.23 2.05 -1.78
CA ALA A 42 9.79 0.88 -2.55
C ALA A 42 8.44 1.12 -3.23
N ILE A 43 7.49 1.75 -2.53
CA ILE A 43 6.20 2.15 -3.10
C ILE A 43 6.38 3.19 -4.21
N ALA A 44 7.21 4.23 -3.99
CA ALA A 44 7.50 5.25 -5.02
C ALA A 44 8.06 4.62 -6.31
N ARG A 45 8.96 3.64 -6.17
CA ARG A 45 9.49 2.88 -7.31
C ARG A 45 8.39 2.11 -8.05
N ALA A 46 7.48 1.50 -7.31
CA ALA A 46 6.38 0.72 -7.88
C ALA A 46 5.39 1.60 -8.66
N ILE A 47 5.07 2.80 -8.15
CA ILE A 47 4.11 3.72 -8.79
C ILE A 47 4.72 4.59 -9.90
N LEU A 48 6.05 4.59 -10.07
CA LEU A 48 6.78 5.48 -10.99
C LEU A 48 6.25 5.48 -12.43
N ASN A 49 5.76 4.35 -12.89
CA ASN A 49 5.22 4.16 -14.24
C ASN A 49 3.68 4.18 -14.28
N ASN A 50 3.05 4.66 -13.21
CA ASN A 50 1.60 4.74 -13.08
C ASN A 50 0.90 3.40 -13.41
N PRO A 51 1.22 2.30 -12.71
CA PRO A 51 0.65 0.99 -12.97
C PRO A 51 -0.85 0.98 -12.63
N ARG A 52 -1.63 0.16 -13.34
CA ARG A 52 -3.04 -0.06 -12.97
C ARG A 52 -3.21 -0.93 -11.73
N ILE A 53 -2.26 -1.83 -11.50
CA ILE A 53 -2.25 -2.77 -10.36
C ILE A 53 -0.95 -2.58 -9.60
N LEU A 54 -1.06 -2.40 -8.30
CA LEU A 54 0.04 -2.37 -7.35
C LEU A 54 -0.07 -3.59 -6.44
N MET A 55 0.96 -4.44 -6.44
CA MET A 55 1.05 -5.59 -5.53
C MET A 55 2.08 -5.33 -4.45
N ALA A 56 1.74 -5.66 -3.22
CA ALA A 56 2.65 -5.62 -2.09
C ALA A 56 2.52 -6.90 -1.26
N ASP A 57 3.66 -7.54 -0.99
CA ASP A 57 3.78 -8.76 -0.21
C ASP A 57 4.37 -8.41 1.16
N GLU A 58 3.60 -8.67 2.23
CA GLU A 58 3.91 -8.33 3.62
C GLU A 58 4.47 -6.89 3.78
N PRO A 59 3.76 -5.86 3.31
CA PRO A 59 4.33 -4.52 3.18
C PRO A 59 4.62 -3.84 4.51
N THR A 60 4.14 -4.39 5.63
CA THR A 60 4.24 -3.82 6.97
C THR A 60 4.90 -4.74 7.98
N GLY A 61 5.32 -5.94 7.58
CA GLY A 61 5.79 -7.01 8.48
C GLY A 61 7.01 -6.69 9.35
N ASN A 62 7.78 -5.63 9.05
CA ASN A 62 8.95 -5.20 9.82
C ASN A 62 8.80 -3.77 10.36
N LEU A 63 7.58 -3.26 10.48
CA LEU A 63 7.30 -1.89 10.90
C LEU A 63 6.58 -1.87 12.26
N ASP A 64 6.80 -0.81 13.03
CA ASP A 64 6.00 -0.53 14.22
C ASP A 64 4.57 -0.14 13.85
N SER A 65 3.65 -0.19 14.82
CA SER A 65 2.21 0.03 14.59
C SER A 65 1.88 1.41 14.01
N ALA A 66 2.60 2.46 14.43
CA ALA A 66 2.37 3.81 13.93
C ALA A 66 2.78 3.91 12.45
N THR A 67 3.96 3.40 12.11
CA THR A 67 4.47 3.36 10.73
C THR A 67 3.61 2.45 9.84
N THR A 68 3.13 1.31 10.38
CA THR A 68 2.17 0.44 9.68
C THR A 68 0.92 1.21 9.27
N THR A 69 0.31 1.95 10.20
CA THR A 69 -0.89 2.77 9.93
C THR A 69 -0.63 3.80 8.83
N GLU A 70 0.54 4.45 8.85
CA GLU A 70 0.92 5.40 7.81
C GLU A 70 1.06 4.75 6.42
N ILE A 71 1.70 3.57 6.34
CA ILE A 71 1.87 2.83 5.08
C ILE A 71 0.53 2.33 4.54
N LEU A 72 -0.36 1.82 5.40
CA LEU A 72 -1.71 1.42 5.00
C LEU A 72 -2.55 2.62 4.54
N GLY A 73 -2.39 3.78 5.20
CA GLY A 73 -2.98 5.05 4.76
C GLY A 73 -2.52 5.47 3.36
N LEU A 74 -1.24 5.26 3.04
CA LEU A 74 -0.69 5.52 1.70
C LEU A 74 -1.30 4.59 0.65
N PHE A 75 -1.40 3.28 0.90
CA PHE A 75 -2.07 2.35 -0.01
C PHE A 75 -3.55 2.73 -0.23
N SER A 76 -4.25 3.13 0.83
CA SER A 76 -5.62 3.62 0.73
C SER A 76 -5.74 4.88 -0.13
N ALA A 77 -4.79 5.81 -0.03
CA ALA A 77 -4.74 7.01 -0.87
C ALA A 77 -4.52 6.67 -2.34
N LEU A 78 -3.58 5.75 -2.64
CA LEU A 78 -3.32 5.28 -4.00
C LEU A 78 -4.55 4.57 -4.60
N HIS A 79 -5.25 3.76 -3.81
CA HIS A 79 -6.50 3.14 -4.24
C HIS A 79 -7.58 4.18 -4.57
N ARG A 80 -7.80 5.18 -3.70
CA ARG A 80 -8.74 6.29 -3.98
C ARG A 80 -8.37 7.10 -5.21
N ALA A 81 -7.09 7.16 -5.56
CA ALA A 81 -6.60 7.78 -6.79
C ALA A 81 -6.83 6.93 -8.06
N GLY A 82 -7.45 5.74 -7.93
CA GLY A 82 -7.86 4.88 -9.04
C GLY A 82 -6.95 3.68 -9.30
N GLN A 83 -5.96 3.41 -8.44
CA GLN A 83 -5.13 2.22 -8.56
C GLN A 83 -5.81 1.00 -7.92
N THR A 84 -5.69 -0.16 -8.55
CA THR A 84 -6.01 -1.44 -7.91
C THR A 84 -4.83 -1.84 -7.03
N VAL A 85 -5.07 -1.99 -5.73
CA VAL A 85 -4.04 -2.39 -4.76
C VAL A 85 -4.34 -3.81 -4.28
N ILE A 86 -3.34 -4.68 -4.37
CA ILE A 86 -3.39 -6.06 -3.88
C ILE A 86 -2.34 -6.18 -2.77
N LEU A 87 -2.80 -6.46 -1.55
CA LEU A 87 -1.93 -6.72 -0.40
C LEU A 87 -1.93 -8.23 -0.11
N VAL A 88 -0.77 -8.82 -0.04
CA VAL A 88 -0.58 -10.19 0.45
C VAL A 88 -0.10 -10.09 1.89
N THR A 89 -0.84 -10.67 2.81
CA THR A 89 -0.54 -10.62 4.25
C THR A 89 -1.16 -11.80 4.98
N HIS A 90 -0.60 -12.16 6.12
CA HIS A 90 -1.19 -13.09 7.08
C HIS A 90 -1.77 -12.37 8.31
N GLU A 91 -1.71 -11.03 8.33
CA GLU A 91 -2.19 -10.20 9.43
C GLU A 91 -3.63 -9.72 9.17
N ASN A 92 -4.58 -10.10 10.05
CA ASN A 92 -5.98 -9.70 9.93
C ASN A 92 -6.16 -8.18 10.07
N ASP A 93 -5.34 -7.51 10.90
CA ASP A 93 -5.34 -6.06 11.06
C ASP A 93 -5.01 -5.34 9.73
N VAL A 94 -4.06 -5.88 8.97
CA VAL A 94 -3.71 -5.34 7.64
C VAL A 94 -4.83 -5.61 6.63
N ALA A 95 -5.37 -6.83 6.61
CA ALA A 95 -6.46 -7.22 5.73
C ALA A 95 -7.73 -6.37 5.97
N ALA A 96 -7.97 -5.95 7.22
CA ALA A 96 -9.10 -5.09 7.60
C ALA A 96 -9.07 -3.68 6.94
N HIS A 97 -7.92 -3.26 6.42
CA HIS A 97 -7.81 -2.02 5.64
C HIS A 97 -8.23 -2.21 4.16
N CYS A 98 -8.44 -3.44 3.71
CA CYS A 98 -8.87 -3.76 2.36
C CYS A 98 -10.40 -3.84 2.24
N GLN A 99 -10.96 -3.60 1.05
CA GLN A 99 -12.40 -3.71 0.79
C GLN A 99 -12.85 -5.16 0.67
N ARG A 100 -11.96 -6.01 0.19
CA ARG A 100 -12.22 -7.42 -0.14
C ARG A 100 -11.07 -8.27 0.35
N VAL A 101 -11.40 -9.42 0.89
CA VAL A 101 -10.45 -10.41 1.39
C VAL A 101 -10.63 -11.71 0.63
N VAL A 102 -9.55 -12.22 0.06
CA VAL A 102 -9.49 -13.54 -0.58
C VAL A 102 -8.58 -14.41 0.26
N ARG A 103 -9.14 -15.46 0.88
CA ARG A 103 -8.37 -16.41 1.68
C ARG A 103 -7.90 -17.55 0.80
N LEU A 104 -6.62 -17.83 0.91
CA LEU A 104 -5.96 -18.91 0.19
C LEU A 104 -5.41 -19.94 1.18
N PHE A 105 -5.58 -21.22 0.87
CA PHE A 105 -4.98 -22.32 1.60
C PHE A 105 -4.59 -23.43 0.60
N ASP A 106 -3.36 -23.88 0.64
CA ASP A 106 -2.80 -24.91 -0.25
C ASP A 106 -3.13 -24.66 -1.74
N GLY A 107 -2.97 -23.40 -2.19
CA GLY A 107 -3.22 -23.01 -3.58
C GLY A 107 -4.70 -22.97 -3.99
N ARG A 108 -5.62 -23.07 -3.05
CA ARG A 108 -7.07 -22.99 -3.28
C ARG A 108 -7.68 -21.78 -2.59
N ILE A 109 -8.70 -21.21 -3.22
CA ILE A 109 -9.51 -20.15 -2.61
C ILE A 109 -10.47 -20.79 -1.62
N LEU A 110 -10.39 -20.43 -0.36
CA LEU A 110 -11.31 -20.83 0.70
C LEU A 110 -12.53 -19.90 0.78
N SER A 111 -12.27 -18.60 0.71
CA SER A 111 -13.33 -17.58 0.74
C SER A 111 -12.92 -16.37 -0.09
N ASP A 112 -13.91 -15.59 -0.49
CA ASP A 112 -13.78 -14.36 -1.24
C ASP A 112 -14.93 -13.44 -0.82
N LEU A 113 -14.69 -12.57 0.15
CA LEU A 113 -15.71 -11.80 0.87
C LEU A 113 -15.30 -10.33 1.03
N PRO A 114 -16.26 -9.40 1.16
CA PRO A 114 -15.98 -8.09 1.74
C PRO A 114 -15.34 -8.25 3.12
N ALA A 115 -14.40 -7.36 3.48
CA ALA A 115 -13.67 -7.46 4.76
C ALA A 115 -14.62 -7.46 5.98
N GLU A 116 -15.74 -6.75 5.89
CA GLU A 116 -16.76 -6.69 6.95
C GLU A 116 -17.55 -8.00 7.14
N GLN A 117 -17.45 -8.93 6.18
CA GLN A 117 -18.13 -10.22 6.18
C GLN A 117 -17.18 -11.41 6.39
N ASP A 118 -15.89 -11.16 6.47
CA ASP A 118 -14.90 -12.18 6.81
C ASP A 118 -14.78 -12.29 8.34
N ASP A 119 -15.13 -13.43 8.90
CA ASP A 119 -15.27 -13.65 10.34
C ASP A 119 -13.97 -13.34 11.14
N GLU A 120 -12.81 -13.51 10.52
CA GLU A 120 -11.53 -13.24 11.18
C GLU A 120 -11.06 -11.79 11.01
N VAL A 121 -11.50 -11.11 9.95
CA VAL A 121 -11.08 -9.74 9.61
C VAL A 121 -12.09 -8.70 10.11
N ALA A 122 -13.37 -9.00 10.10
CA ALA A 122 -14.44 -8.07 10.49
C ALA A 122 -14.23 -7.40 11.85
N PRO A 123 -13.74 -8.10 12.90
CA PRO A 123 -13.47 -7.48 14.20
C PRO A 123 -12.39 -6.39 14.17
N HIS A 124 -11.53 -6.40 13.16
CA HIS A 124 -10.40 -5.48 12.99
C HIS A 124 -10.73 -4.30 12.04
N VAL A 125 -11.90 -4.31 11.37
CA VAL A 125 -12.28 -3.24 10.45
C VAL A 125 -12.45 -1.92 11.20
N PRO A 126 -11.77 -0.83 10.79
CA PRO A 126 -11.90 0.46 11.46
C PRO A 126 -13.34 0.95 11.50
N ALA A 127 -13.80 1.43 12.67
CA ALA A 127 -15.17 1.89 12.89
C ALA A 127 -15.63 2.96 11.88
N ALA A 128 -14.72 3.85 11.46
CA ALA A 128 -15.03 4.87 10.45
C ALA A 128 -15.43 4.29 9.09
N ARG A 129 -14.99 3.06 8.79
CA ARG A 129 -15.33 2.36 7.55
C ARG A 129 -16.61 1.53 7.69
N ALA A 130 -16.82 0.90 8.84
CA ALA A 130 -18.03 0.13 9.12
C ALA A 130 -19.31 1.01 9.02
N MET A 131 -19.22 2.30 9.33
CA MET A 131 -20.33 3.26 9.22
C MET A 131 -20.59 3.74 7.78
N GLY A 132 -19.65 3.60 6.86
CA GLY A 132 -19.78 4.04 5.45
C GLY A 132 -20.36 2.96 4.52
N ALA A 133 -20.50 1.72 4.96
CA ALA A 133 -21.07 0.63 4.17
C ALA A 133 -22.60 0.60 4.15
N ALA A 134 -23.26 1.55 4.82
CA ALA A 134 -24.73 1.68 4.91
C ALA A 134 -25.31 2.80 4.02
N ALA A 135 -24.58 3.22 2.98
CA ALA A 135 -25.06 4.22 2.03
C ALA A 135 -25.04 3.69 0.61
#